data_aa9ff45ffd15a7a478e872d1ed51075b
#
_entry.id   aa9ff45ffd15a7a478e872d1ed51075b
#
_cell.length_a   1.000
_cell.length_b   1.000
_cell.length_c   1.000
_cell.angle_alpha   90.00
_cell.angle_beta   90.00
_cell.angle_gamma   90.00
#
_symmetry.space_group_name_H-M   'P 1'
#
loop_
_entity.id
_entity.type
_entity.pdbx_description
1 polymer ?
#
loop_
_entity_poly.entity_id
_entity_poly.type
_entity_poly.pdbx_seq_one_letter_code
_entity_poly.pdbx_strand_id
1 'polypeptide(L)'
;SKEERDDKTRVGMPTSLAIHDMGLATTIGVMDRDATGKPLSAHAKHEMRRLRTWDSRSQMSEQSDRNLRYAFTQLDKLKDKLTLSGAVVEKAAYLYRKALLKSLVRGRSIEGVLAASVYAACRDVEMPRTLDDVSKAINIKRKDLTKNYRMLVNELELKMPVMSSVTCLSKI
;
A
#
# COMPACT_ATOMS: atom_id res chain seq x y z
N SER A 1 9.32 7.88 23.42
CA SER A 1 8.31 8.04 22.35
C SER A 1 7.71 6.68 22.02
N LYS A 2 6.63 6.63 21.21
CA LYS A 2 5.96 5.36 20.82
C LYS A 2 6.89 4.51 19.95
N GLU A 3 7.69 5.14 19.10
CA GLU A 3 8.72 4.52 18.24
C GLU A 3 9.84 3.86 19.03
N GLU A 4 10.29 4.47 20.14
CA GLU A 4 11.33 3.88 21.00
C GLU A 4 10.83 2.66 21.79
N ARG A 5 9.52 2.48 21.97
CA ARG A 5 8.95 1.28 22.59
C ARG A 5 8.85 0.14 21.59
N ASP A 6 8.55 0.43 20.34
CA ASP A 6 8.47 -0.59 19.29
C ASP A 6 9.84 -1.19 18.96
N ASP A 7 10.93 -0.40 19.02
CA ASP A 7 12.29 -0.89 18.85
C ASP A 7 12.77 -1.83 19.98
N LYS A 8 12.17 -1.77 21.15
CA LYS A 8 12.52 -2.62 22.31
C LYS A 8 11.70 -3.90 22.42
N THR A 9 10.60 -3.99 21.70
CA THR A 9 9.76 -5.21 21.66
C THR A 9 10.38 -6.21 20.67
N ARG A 10 10.66 -7.43 21.15
CA ARG A 10 11.14 -8.55 20.32
C ARG A 10 10.00 -9.21 19.54
N VAL A 11 8.98 -8.46 19.18
CA VAL A 11 7.86 -8.87 18.34
C VAL A 11 8.09 -8.33 16.93
N GLY A 12 7.82 -9.13 15.91
CA GLY A 12 7.91 -8.70 14.51
C GLY A 12 6.98 -7.52 14.22
N MET A 13 7.16 -6.91 13.05
CA MET A 13 6.26 -5.86 12.57
C MET A 13 4.81 -6.38 12.52
N PRO A 14 3.81 -5.52 12.82
CA PRO A 14 2.42 -5.91 12.67
C PRO A 14 2.12 -6.26 11.22
N THR A 15 1.32 -7.31 11.01
CA THR A 15 0.89 -7.69 9.66
C THR A 15 0.00 -6.60 9.06
N SER A 16 0.24 -6.24 7.80
CA SER A 16 -0.55 -5.24 7.07
C SER A 16 -0.76 -5.68 5.63
N LEU A 17 -1.98 -5.52 5.13
CA LEU A 17 -2.31 -5.79 3.72
C LEU A 17 -1.69 -4.75 2.77
N ALA A 18 -1.32 -3.58 3.28
CA ALA A 18 -0.67 -2.53 2.53
C ALA A 18 0.82 -2.80 2.26
N ILE A 19 1.43 -3.79 2.93
CA ILE A 19 2.78 -4.25 2.66
C ILE A 19 2.72 -5.41 1.66
N HIS A 20 3.59 -5.42 0.63
CA HIS A 20 3.55 -6.43 -0.45
C HIS A 20 3.58 -7.88 0.04
N ASP A 21 4.38 -8.18 1.06
CA ASP A 21 4.56 -9.48 1.73
C ASP A 21 3.72 -9.62 3.00
N MET A 22 2.80 -8.70 3.27
CA MET A 22 1.99 -8.59 4.51
C MET A 22 2.83 -8.43 5.80
N GLY A 23 4.12 -8.10 5.69
CA GLY A 23 5.02 -8.03 6.83
C GLY A 23 5.50 -9.40 7.32
N LEU A 24 5.37 -10.45 6.51
CA LEU A 24 5.75 -11.82 6.89
C LEU A 24 7.21 -12.16 6.55
N ALA A 25 7.83 -11.41 5.63
CA ALA A 25 9.23 -11.62 5.27
C ALA A 25 10.18 -11.09 6.37
N THR A 26 11.23 -11.84 6.63
CA THR A 26 12.33 -11.35 7.47
C THR A 26 13.17 -10.34 6.68
N THR A 27 13.53 -9.23 7.30
CA THR A 27 14.38 -8.21 6.68
C THR A 27 15.77 -8.21 7.32
N ILE A 28 16.81 -8.16 6.48
CA ILE A 28 18.18 -7.97 6.95
C ILE A 28 18.37 -6.48 7.24
N GLY A 29 18.58 -6.12 8.51
CA GLY A 29 18.70 -4.73 8.94
C GLY A 29 19.74 -3.95 8.14
N VAL A 30 19.47 -2.67 7.89
CA VAL A 30 20.35 -1.78 7.10
C VAL A 30 21.58 -1.35 7.89
N MET A 31 21.50 -1.36 9.23
CA MET A 31 22.58 -0.95 10.11
C MET A 31 23.72 -1.97 10.09
N ASP A 32 24.94 -1.49 9.86
CA ASP A 32 26.18 -2.29 9.93
C ASP A 32 26.69 -2.40 11.39
N ARG A 33 25.78 -2.79 12.31
CA ARG A 33 26.05 -2.96 13.74
C ARG A 33 25.54 -4.32 14.22
N ASP A 34 26.20 -4.86 15.24
CA ASP A 34 25.77 -6.08 15.90
C ASP A 34 24.62 -5.81 16.91
N ALA A 35 24.11 -6.86 17.56
CA ALA A 35 23.06 -6.76 18.57
C ALA A 35 23.51 -5.96 19.82
N THR A 36 24.80 -5.78 20.03
CA THR A 36 25.38 -4.99 21.13
C THR A 36 25.59 -3.52 20.74
N GLY A 37 25.31 -3.15 19.48
CA GLY A 37 25.50 -1.79 18.94
C GLY A 37 26.90 -1.50 18.44
N LYS A 38 27.85 -2.47 18.48
CA LYS A 38 29.21 -2.30 17.97
C LYS A 38 29.23 -2.35 16.44
N PRO A 39 30.09 -1.54 15.78
CA PRO A 39 30.20 -1.60 14.32
C PRO A 39 30.81 -2.95 13.89
N LEU A 40 30.23 -3.51 12.80
CA LEU A 40 30.72 -4.74 12.19
C LEU A 40 32.12 -4.54 11.58
N SER A 41 32.90 -5.60 11.52
CA SER A 41 34.19 -5.61 10.81
C SER A 41 34.00 -5.34 9.31
N ALA A 42 35.06 -4.92 8.61
CA ALA A 42 34.99 -4.65 7.15
C ALA A 42 34.54 -5.88 6.35
N HIS A 43 35.03 -7.07 6.72
CA HIS A 43 34.63 -8.33 6.10
C HIS A 43 33.15 -8.63 6.32
N ALA A 44 32.64 -8.54 7.55
CA ALA A 44 31.27 -8.77 7.90
C ALA A 44 30.33 -7.76 7.19
N LYS A 45 30.73 -6.48 7.08
CA LYS A 45 29.97 -5.48 6.30
C LYS A 45 29.84 -5.86 4.82
N HIS A 46 30.93 -6.36 4.22
CA HIS A 46 30.89 -6.79 2.82
C HIS A 46 29.96 -7.99 2.62
N GLU A 47 30.01 -8.97 3.50
CA GLU A 47 29.11 -10.13 3.45
C GLU A 47 27.65 -9.72 3.65
N MET A 48 27.36 -8.86 4.64
CA MET A 48 26.00 -8.37 4.87
C MET A 48 25.43 -7.60 3.67
N ARG A 49 26.24 -6.80 2.97
CA ARG A 49 25.82 -6.14 1.70
C ARG A 49 25.48 -7.16 0.63
N ARG A 50 26.31 -8.19 0.49
CA ARG A 50 26.06 -9.29 -0.47
C ARG A 50 24.76 -10.02 -0.13
N LEU A 51 24.54 -10.36 1.13
CA LEU A 51 23.32 -11.02 1.60
C LEU A 51 22.07 -10.16 1.35
N ARG A 52 22.10 -8.85 1.66
CA ARG A 52 21.01 -7.92 1.38
C ARG A 52 20.69 -7.87 -0.12
N THR A 53 21.71 -7.90 -0.98
CA THR A 53 21.52 -7.91 -2.43
C THR A 53 20.82 -9.19 -2.89
N TRP A 54 21.21 -10.34 -2.39
CA TRP A 54 20.60 -11.62 -2.74
C TRP A 54 19.19 -11.75 -2.16
N ASP A 55 18.98 -11.31 -0.93
CA ASP A 55 17.66 -11.25 -0.30
C ASP A 55 16.69 -10.39 -1.13
N SER A 56 17.10 -9.17 -1.46
CA SER A 56 16.30 -8.28 -2.32
C SER A 56 16.00 -8.88 -3.71
N ARG A 57 16.94 -9.62 -4.31
CA ARG A 57 16.72 -10.28 -5.60
C ARG A 57 15.77 -11.47 -5.48
N SER A 58 15.89 -12.28 -4.42
CA SER A 58 15.01 -13.43 -4.19
C SER A 58 13.56 -13.02 -3.93
N GLN A 59 13.37 -11.93 -3.17
CA GLN A 59 12.05 -11.38 -2.87
C GLN A 59 11.35 -10.76 -4.10
N MET A 60 12.08 -10.42 -5.17
CA MET A 60 11.55 -9.77 -6.38
C MET A 60 11.60 -10.66 -7.62
N SER A 61 11.50 -11.98 -7.45
CA SER A 61 11.64 -12.90 -8.58
C SER A 61 10.52 -12.78 -9.62
N GLU A 62 9.28 -12.56 -9.18
CA GLU A 62 8.12 -12.48 -10.05
C GLU A 62 7.75 -11.06 -10.48
N GLN A 63 7.22 -10.92 -11.70
CA GLN A 63 6.71 -9.64 -12.21
C GLN A 63 5.48 -9.16 -11.42
N SER A 64 4.67 -10.09 -10.92
CA SER A 64 3.52 -9.81 -10.07
C SER A 64 3.92 -9.10 -8.77
N ASP A 65 5.00 -9.57 -8.12
CA ASP A 65 5.49 -8.99 -6.86
C ASP A 65 6.06 -7.58 -7.07
N ARG A 66 6.78 -7.37 -8.18
CA ARG A 66 7.27 -6.04 -8.56
C ARG A 66 6.14 -5.05 -8.80
N ASN A 67 5.08 -5.48 -9.49
CA ASN A 67 3.90 -4.68 -9.74
C ASN A 67 3.14 -4.35 -8.45
N LEU A 68 3.02 -5.32 -7.55
CA LEU A 68 2.38 -5.15 -6.25
C LEU A 68 3.16 -4.17 -5.36
N ARG A 69 4.49 -4.31 -5.31
CA ARG A 69 5.38 -3.39 -4.60
C ARG A 69 5.26 -1.96 -5.13
N TYR A 70 5.26 -1.81 -6.46
CA TYR A 70 5.04 -0.51 -7.09
C TYR A 70 3.68 0.08 -6.70
N ALA A 71 2.61 -0.71 -6.79
CA ALA A 71 1.27 -0.27 -6.42
C ALA A 71 1.21 0.22 -4.96
N PHE A 72 1.78 -0.52 -4.02
CA PHE A 72 1.75 -0.12 -2.61
C PHE A 72 2.65 1.06 -2.29
N THR A 73 3.77 1.23 -2.99
CA THR A 73 4.55 2.47 -2.92
C THR A 73 3.74 3.68 -3.40
N GLN A 74 2.91 3.52 -4.43
CA GLN A 74 2.00 4.60 -4.85
C GLN A 74 0.86 4.81 -3.84
N LEU A 75 0.38 3.74 -3.19
CA LEU A 75 -0.63 3.83 -2.13
C LEU A 75 -0.13 4.65 -0.93
N ASP A 76 1.12 4.44 -0.51
CA ASP A 76 1.74 5.24 0.56
C ASP A 76 1.84 6.72 0.18
N LYS A 77 2.25 7.02 -1.05
CA LYS A 77 2.25 8.41 -1.55
C LYS A 77 0.86 9.05 -1.54
N LEU A 78 -0.19 8.26 -1.84
CA LEU A 78 -1.57 8.74 -1.78
C LEU A 78 -2.05 8.94 -0.35
N LYS A 79 -1.65 8.06 0.56
CA LYS A 79 -1.92 8.20 1.99
C LYS A 79 -1.45 9.57 2.48
N ASP A 80 -0.22 9.96 2.12
CA ASP A 80 0.35 11.25 2.53
C ASP A 80 -0.35 12.43 1.84
N LYS A 81 -0.55 12.36 0.52
CA LYS A 81 -1.19 13.44 -0.27
C LYS A 81 -2.64 13.70 0.12
N LEU A 82 -3.40 12.66 0.37
CA LEU A 82 -4.83 12.72 0.69
C LEU A 82 -5.10 12.62 2.20
N THR A 83 -4.06 12.52 3.03
CA THR A 83 -4.18 12.33 4.49
C THR A 83 -5.16 11.21 4.84
N LEU A 84 -4.94 10.02 4.25
CA LEU A 84 -5.83 8.88 4.43
C LEU A 84 -5.58 8.22 5.79
N SER A 85 -6.68 7.78 6.43
CA SER A 85 -6.57 6.98 7.65
C SER A 85 -6.01 5.58 7.36
N GLY A 86 -5.39 4.94 8.36
CA GLY A 86 -4.89 3.57 8.22
C GLY A 86 -5.97 2.57 7.77
N ALA A 87 -7.20 2.74 8.25
CA ALA A 87 -8.33 1.90 7.86
C ALA A 87 -8.64 1.98 6.34
N VAL A 88 -8.59 3.18 5.76
CA VAL A 88 -8.78 3.38 4.32
C VAL A 88 -7.65 2.73 3.53
N VAL A 89 -6.40 2.86 3.99
CA VAL A 89 -5.22 2.26 3.33
C VAL A 89 -5.32 0.74 3.34
N GLU A 90 -5.63 0.12 4.47
CA GLU A 90 -5.83 -1.32 4.59
C GLU A 90 -6.97 -1.82 3.71
N LYS A 91 -8.10 -1.12 3.69
CA LYS A 91 -9.24 -1.46 2.85
C LYS A 91 -8.91 -1.33 1.35
N ALA A 92 -8.19 -0.26 0.96
CA ALA A 92 -7.74 -0.06 -0.41
C ALA A 92 -6.78 -1.18 -0.86
N ALA A 93 -5.84 -1.56 0.00
CA ALA A 93 -4.93 -2.67 -0.25
C ALA A 93 -5.69 -4.01 -0.40
N TYR A 94 -6.67 -4.26 0.46
CA TYR A 94 -7.55 -5.43 0.35
C TYR A 94 -8.29 -5.48 -0.99
N LEU A 95 -8.93 -4.37 -1.40
CA LEU A 95 -9.65 -4.29 -2.67
C LEU A 95 -8.72 -4.48 -3.87
N TYR A 96 -7.53 -3.89 -3.84
CA TYR A 96 -6.53 -4.04 -4.89
C TYR A 96 -6.03 -5.49 -5.01
N ARG A 97 -5.74 -6.16 -3.88
CA ARG A 97 -5.37 -7.60 -3.87
C ARG A 97 -6.48 -8.48 -4.43
N LYS A 98 -7.73 -8.20 -4.05
CA LYS A 98 -8.90 -8.92 -4.58
C LYS A 98 -9.06 -8.71 -6.08
N ALA A 99 -8.77 -7.51 -6.59
CA ALA A 99 -8.75 -7.21 -8.02
C ALA A 99 -7.63 -7.97 -8.76
N LEU A 100 -6.45 -8.11 -8.15
CA LEU A 100 -5.35 -8.92 -8.69
C LEU A 100 -5.73 -10.39 -8.79
N LEU A 101 -6.32 -10.97 -7.74
CA LEU A 101 -6.77 -12.38 -7.75
C LEU A 101 -7.79 -12.66 -8.86
N LYS A 102 -8.68 -11.71 -9.14
CA LYS A 102 -9.63 -11.80 -10.26
C LYS A 102 -9.02 -11.35 -11.61
N SER A 103 -7.72 -11.12 -11.69
CA SER A 103 -7.01 -10.68 -12.90
C SER A 103 -7.55 -9.38 -13.53
N LEU A 104 -8.27 -8.54 -12.77
CA LEU A 104 -8.89 -7.31 -13.25
C LEU A 104 -7.88 -6.20 -13.59
N VAL A 105 -6.66 -6.31 -13.11
CA VAL A 105 -5.55 -5.38 -13.40
C VAL A 105 -4.95 -5.62 -14.79
N ARG A 106 -5.12 -6.82 -15.35
CA ARG A 106 -4.55 -7.17 -16.66
C ARG A 106 -5.11 -6.27 -17.77
N GLY A 107 -4.20 -5.67 -18.55
CA GLY A 107 -4.57 -4.75 -19.63
C GLY A 107 -5.01 -3.35 -19.17
N ARG A 108 -4.82 -3.01 -17.88
CA ARG A 108 -5.13 -1.70 -17.32
C ARG A 108 -3.92 -1.10 -16.61
N SER A 109 -3.95 0.22 -16.39
CA SER A 109 -2.89 0.86 -15.60
C SER A 109 -3.00 0.48 -14.13
N ILE A 110 -1.87 0.12 -13.53
CA ILE A 110 -1.77 -0.18 -12.09
C ILE A 110 -2.31 1.00 -11.26
N GLU A 111 -1.90 2.20 -11.61
CA GLU A 111 -2.33 3.44 -10.95
C GLU A 111 -3.83 3.69 -11.07
N GLY A 112 -4.42 3.38 -12.22
CA GLY A 112 -5.87 3.56 -12.45
C GLY A 112 -6.71 2.61 -11.59
N VAL A 113 -6.32 1.34 -11.47
CA VAL A 113 -7.01 0.37 -10.61
C VAL A 113 -6.77 0.68 -9.13
N LEU A 114 -5.55 1.08 -8.76
CA LEU A 114 -5.22 1.49 -7.40
C LEU A 114 -6.03 2.71 -6.96
N ALA A 115 -6.12 3.75 -7.79
CA ALA A 115 -6.93 4.94 -7.53
C ALA A 115 -8.41 4.60 -7.32
N ALA A 116 -8.93 3.69 -8.14
CA ALA A 116 -10.30 3.21 -8.00
C ALA A 116 -10.51 2.44 -6.69
N SER A 117 -9.52 1.63 -6.26
CA SER A 117 -9.54 0.92 -4.97
C SER A 117 -9.51 1.89 -3.79
N VAL A 118 -8.68 2.94 -3.86
CA VAL A 118 -8.62 4.00 -2.84
C VAL A 118 -9.95 4.75 -2.76
N TYR A 119 -10.52 5.14 -3.90
CA TYR A 119 -11.82 5.82 -3.91
C TYR A 119 -12.95 4.95 -3.36
N ALA A 120 -12.97 3.66 -3.71
CA ALA A 120 -13.92 2.70 -3.16
C ALA A 120 -13.77 2.54 -1.65
N ALA A 121 -12.53 2.44 -1.15
CA ALA A 121 -12.23 2.37 0.28
C ALA A 121 -12.66 3.63 1.04
N CYS A 122 -12.42 4.82 0.48
CA CYS A 122 -12.87 6.08 1.06
C CYS A 122 -14.40 6.13 1.21
N ARG A 123 -15.14 5.60 0.23
CA ARG A 123 -16.60 5.52 0.30
C ARG A 123 -17.09 4.50 1.33
N ASP A 124 -16.43 3.36 1.42
CA ASP A 124 -16.80 2.28 2.34
C ASP A 124 -16.55 2.68 3.82
N VAL A 125 -15.50 3.44 4.07
CA VAL A 125 -15.12 3.94 5.41
C VAL A 125 -15.78 5.31 5.71
N GLU A 126 -16.67 5.78 4.85
CA GLU A 126 -17.36 7.08 4.96
C GLU A 126 -16.42 8.29 5.07
N MET A 127 -15.19 8.18 4.55
CA MET A 127 -14.25 9.28 4.48
C MET A 127 -14.51 10.11 3.21
N PRO A 128 -15.03 11.36 3.31
CA PRO A 128 -15.43 12.14 2.15
C PRO A 128 -14.22 12.58 1.32
N ARG A 129 -13.99 11.93 0.18
CA ARG A 129 -13.02 12.32 -0.85
C ARG A 129 -13.71 12.34 -2.21
N THR A 130 -13.44 13.36 -3.02
CA THR A 130 -14.03 13.47 -4.36
C THR A 130 -13.21 12.68 -5.38
N LEU A 131 -13.87 12.33 -6.51
CA LEU A 131 -13.15 11.73 -7.66
C LEU A 131 -12.04 12.66 -8.17
N ASP A 132 -12.25 13.98 -8.09
CA ASP A 132 -11.28 14.98 -8.56
C ASP A 132 -10.06 15.04 -7.63
N ASP A 133 -10.24 14.93 -6.31
CA ASP A 133 -9.13 14.88 -5.34
C ASP A 133 -8.22 13.67 -5.64
N VAL A 134 -8.83 12.49 -5.80
CA VAL A 134 -8.08 11.25 -6.07
C VAL A 134 -7.43 11.29 -7.45
N SER A 135 -8.12 11.80 -8.49
CA SER A 135 -7.58 11.89 -9.84
C SER A 135 -6.36 12.82 -9.94
N LYS A 136 -6.43 13.97 -9.25
CA LYS A 136 -5.32 14.93 -9.15
C LYS A 136 -4.14 14.37 -8.36
N ALA A 137 -4.38 13.65 -7.27
CA ALA A 137 -3.33 13.09 -6.42
C ALA A 137 -2.44 12.07 -7.17
N ILE A 138 -3.03 11.26 -8.06
CA ILE A 138 -2.33 10.25 -8.89
C ILE A 138 -1.95 10.81 -10.27
N ASN A 139 -2.51 11.96 -10.68
CA ASN A 139 -2.32 12.52 -12.02
C ASN A 139 -2.91 11.63 -13.14
N ILE A 140 -4.14 11.15 -12.96
CA ILE A 140 -4.90 10.41 -13.97
C ILE A 140 -6.18 11.17 -14.36
N LYS A 141 -6.71 10.87 -15.53
CA LYS A 141 -7.97 11.47 -15.99
C LYS A 141 -9.16 10.96 -15.16
N ARG A 142 -10.03 11.86 -14.71
CA ARG A 142 -11.25 11.52 -13.97
C ARG A 142 -12.11 10.44 -14.67
N LYS A 143 -12.17 10.50 -16.01
CA LYS A 143 -12.90 9.52 -16.82
C LYS A 143 -12.36 8.10 -16.66
N ASP A 144 -11.02 7.93 -16.62
CA ASP A 144 -10.37 6.64 -16.46
C ASP A 144 -10.56 6.11 -15.04
N LEU A 145 -10.45 6.98 -14.03
CA LEU A 145 -10.77 6.64 -12.65
C LEU A 145 -12.22 6.14 -12.52
N THR A 146 -13.18 6.87 -13.08
CA THR A 146 -14.60 6.49 -13.04
C THR A 146 -14.86 5.14 -13.72
N LYS A 147 -14.22 4.89 -14.87
CA LYS A 147 -14.30 3.62 -15.59
C LYS A 147 -13.79 2.45 -14.74
N ASN A 148 -12.60 2.60 -14.15
CA ASN A 148 -12.01 1.58 -13.30
C ASN A 148 -12.82 1.37 -12.00
N TYR A 149 -13.35 2.43 -11.40
CA TYR A 149 -14.20 2.33 -10.22
C TYR A 149 -15.50 1.53 -10.51
N ARG A 150 -16.20 1.85 -11.58
CA ARG A 150 -17.41 1.10 -11.97
C ARG A 150 -17.12 -0.38 -12.22
N MET A 151 -16.01 -0.66 -12.88
CA MET A 151 -15.55 -2.04 -13.11
C MET A 151 -15.31 -2.75 -11.77
N LEU A 152 -14.56 -2.13 -10.84
CA LEU A 152 -14.31 -2.73 -9.52
C LEU A 152 -15.61 -3.00 -8.75
N VAL A 153 -16.54 -2.05 -8.74
CA VAL A 153 -17.82 -2.21 -8.03
C VAL A 153 -18.61 -3.40 -8.61
N ASN A 154 -18.70 -3.52 -9.92
CA ASN A 154 -19.43 -4.59 -10.59
C ASN A 154 -18.75 -5.96 -10.40
N GLU A 155 -17.46 -6.06 -10.69
CA GLU A 155 -16.71 -7.34 -10.65
C GLU A 155 -16.48 -7.88 -9.23
N LEU A 156 -16.33 -6.99 -8.27
CA LEU A 156 -16.15 -7.38 -6.87
C LEU A 156 -17.48 -7.39 -6.09
N GLU A 157 -18.60 -7.06 -6.75
CA GLU A 157 -19.95 -6.99 -6.15
C GLU A 157 -19.98 -6.14 -4.87
N LEU A 158 -19.33 -4.97 -4.92
CA LEU A 158 -19.21 -4.13 -3.74
C LEU A 158 -20.51 -3.41 -3.45
N LYS A 159 -21.06 -3.62 -2.26
CA LYS A 159 -22.20 -2.85 -1.75
C LYS A 159 -21.69 -1.50 -1.21
N MET A 160 -21.74 -0.47 -2.05
CA MET A 160 -21.29 0.86 -1.65
C MET A 160 -22.36 1.59 -0.85
N PRO A 161 -22.04 2.13 0.34
CA PRO A 161 -22.99 2.94 1.09
C PRO A 161 -23.33 4.22 0.34
N VAL A 162 -24.57 4.67 0.49
CA VAL A 162 -24.98 6.01 0.05
C VAL A 162 -24.46 7.00 1.06
N MET A 163 -23.55 7.88 0.63
CA MET A 163 -23.00 8.91 1.52
C MET A 163 -24.10 9.86 1.97
N SER A 164 -24.19 10.05 3.28
CA SER A 164 -25.06 11.04 3.89
C SER A 164 -24.59 12.46 3.53
N SER A 165 -25.54 13.38 3.31
CA SER A 165 -25.23 14.79 3.12
C SER A 165 -24.54 15.42 4.32
N VAL A 166 -24.83 14.93 5.53
CA VAL A 166 -24.18 15.37 6.78
C VAL A 166 -22.68 15.06 6.79
N THR A 167 -22.29 13.87 6.33
CA THR A 167 -20.89 13.47 6.22
C THR A 167 -20.11 14.32 5.20
N CYS A 168 -20.80 14.84 4.16
CA CYS A 168 -20.19 15.74 3.18
C CYS A 168 -19.98 17.15 3.74
N LEU A 169 -20.86 17.63 4.62
CA LEU A 169 -20.78 18.97 5.23
C LEU A 169 -19.59 19.10 6.21
N SER A 170 -19.20 18.03 6.88
CA SER A 170 -18.04 18.04 7.79
C SER A 170 -16.69 18.29 7.09
N LYS A 171 -16.69 18.39 5.76
CA LYS A 171 -15.49 18.64 4.93
C LYS A 171 -15.32 20.12 4.55
N ILE A 172 -16.31 20.94 4.75
CA ILE A 172 -16.30 22.39 4.51
C ILE A 172 -15.80 23.11 5.75
#